data_4703f7165b1cf069b2e50beeefc4b41d
#
_entry.id   4703f7165b1cf069b2e50beeefc4b41d
#
_cell.length_a   1.000
_cell.length_b   1.000
_cell.length_c   1.000
_cell.angle_alpha   90.00
_cell.angle_beta   90.00
_cell.angle_gamma   90.00
#
_symmetry.space_group_name_H-M   'P 1'
#
loop_
_entity.id
_entity.type
_entity.pdbx_description
1 polymer ?
#
loop_
_entity_poly.entity_id
_entity_poly.type
_entity_poly.pdbx_seq_one_letter_code
_entity_poly.pdbx_strand_id
1 'polypeptide(L)'
;METNIILEGDCIESMKKLPDAFINTCVTSPPYYGLRDYGEDGQIGQEETPQQYIDKMVEVFAEVRRILRDDGTLWLNLGDSYAGSGKGAYGDGVVRLSDSSKKQTTNTGTTTGTFKKTNVQTLKPKNLMGIPWRVAMALQEDGWYLRQDIIWHKPNPMPESVTDRCTKGHEYIFLMTKNPDYYFDYESIRERSVSKMDREHLSPIGGKKNPLKPGSYSGNAPENDGFRNKRSVWSVPVRSKSYEGAHFAVYPEDLITPCVLAGAPEGGIVFDPFFGAGTTGAVAIKNGRTYIGCELNPEYIQVAKNRLDPIHLKRENMEKADGIIQNYFQF
;
A
#
# COMPACT_ATOMS: atom_id res chain seq x y z
N MET A 1 14.57 -11.85 17.13
CA MET A 1 13.43 -12.52 16.48
C MET A 1 13.80 -12.80 15.04
N GLU A 2 13.34 -13.90 14.48
CA GLU A 2 13.57 -14.23 13.08
C GLU A 2 12.83 -13.24 12.16
N THR A 3 13.50 -12.80 11.11
CA THR A 3 12.97 -11.92 10.06
C THR A 3 13.09 -12.60 8.70
N ASN A 4 12.54 -12.00 7.66
CA ASN A 4 12.42 -12.58 6.32
C ASN A 4 11.57 -13.86 6.34
N ILE A 5 10.47 -13.82 7.10
CA ILE A 5 9.53 -14.93 7.29
C ILE A 5 8.12 -14.57 6.84
N ILE A 6 7.36 -15.60 6.48
CA ILE A 6 5.94 -15.51 6.20
C ILE A 6 5.22 -16.39 7.23
N LEU A 7 4.35 -15.76 8.01
CA LEU A 7 3.49 -16.42 8.99
C LEU A 7 2.22 -16.89 8.28
N GLU A 8 1.98 -18.19 8.28
CA GLU A 8 0.79 -18.80 7.69
C GLU A 8 -0.40 -18.67 8.63
N GLY A 9 -1.56 -18.28 8.09
CA GLY A 9 -2.84 -18.22 8.78
C GLY A 9 -3.41 -16.80 8.92
N ASP A 10 -4.44 -16.70 9.78
CA ASP A 10 -5.10 -15.42 10.08
C ASP A 10 -4.09 -14.39 10.58
N CYS A 11 -4.19 -13.16 10.04
CA CYS A 11 -3.20 -12.12 10.33
C CYS A 11 -3.26 -11.65 11.79
N ILE A 12 -4.45 -11.60 12.42
CA ILE A 12 -4.60 -11.20 13.83
C ILE A 12 -3.96 -12.25 14.73
N GLU A 13 -4.27 -13.53 14.51
CA GLU A 13 -3.71 -14.63 15.30
C GLU A 13 -2.19 -14.76 15.09
N SER A 14 -1.70 -14.44 13.90
CA SER A 14 -0.27 -14.41 13.61
C SER A 14 0.42 -13.24 14.31
N MET A 15 -0.18 -12.04 14.29
CA MET A 15 0.37 -10.87 14.98
C MET A 15 0.41 -11.03 16.50
N LYS A 16 -0.54 -11.73 17.11
CA LYS A 16 -0.52 -12.01 18.57
C LYS A 16 0.74 -12.75 19.04
N LYS A 17 1.41 -13.45 18.13
CA LYS A 17 2.68 -14.17 18.42
C LYS A 17 3.90 -13.26 18.36
N LEU A 18 3.73 -12.03 17.83
CA LEU A 18 4.80 -11.06 17.66
C LEU A 18 4.89 -10.13 18.88
N PRO A 19 6.10 -9.71 19.30
CA PRO A 19 6.28 -8.79 20.41
C PRO A 19 5.74 -7.40 20.09
N ASP A 20 5.48 -6.63 21.14
CA ASP A 20 5.10 -5.23 21.03
C ASP A 20 6.27 -4.38 20.53
N ALA A 21 5.97 -3.30 19.82
CA ALA A 21 6.87 -2.20 19.52
C ALA A 21 8.22 -2.61 18.86
N PHE A 22 8.21 -3.53 17.88
CA PHE A 22 9.46 -3.97 17.25
C PHE A 22 9.51 -3.77 15.72
N ILE A 23 8.36 -3.56 15.04
CA ILE A 23 8.28 -3.29 13.60
C ILE A 23 8.55 -1.81 13.33
N ASN A 24 9.35 -1.50 12.31
CA ASN A 24 9.63 -0.12 11.92
C ASN A 24 8.50 0.49 11.07
N THR A 25 8.00 -0.25 10.09
CA THR A 25 6.92 0.23 9.22
C THR A 25 6.03 -0.90 8.75
N CYS A 26 4.74 -0.61 8.61
CA CYS A 26 3.79 -1.48 7.94
C CYS A 26 3.43 -0.88 6.59
N VAL A 27 3.57 -1.67 5.51
CA VAL A 27 3.20 -1.28 4.14
C VAL A 27 2.29 -2.35 3.59
N THR A 28 1.03 -2.03 3.35
CA THR A 28 0.02 -3.04 3.05
C THR A 28 -1.13 -2.57 2.18
N SER A 29 -1.82 -3.54 1.56
CA SER A 29 -3.08 -3.36 0.85
C SER A 29 -4.01 -4.53 1.24
N PRO A 30 -4.95 -4.32 2.16
CA PRO A 30 -5.89 -5.36 2.56
C PRO A 30 -6.81 -5.77 1.40
N PRO A 31 -7.47 -6.92 1.48
CA PRO A 31 -8.54 -7.28 0.56
C PRO A 31 -9.60 -6.19 0.54
N TYR A 32 -9.99 -5.73 -0.66
CA TYR A 32 -10.97 -4.66 -0.79
C TYR A 32 -12.39 -5.19 -0.60
N TYR A 33 -13.21 -4.43 0.07
CA TYR A 33 -14.61 -4.79 0.37
C TYR A 33 -15.40 -5.17 -0.90
N GLY A 34 -15.97 -6.36 -0.90
CA GLY A 34 -16.83 -6.89 -1.97
C GLY A 34 -16.14 -7.03 -3.33
N LEU A 35 -14.80 -7.00 -3.39
CA LEU A 35 -14.09 -7.03 -4.68
C LEU A 35 -13.70 -8.44 -5.11
N ARG A 36 -13.23 -9.28 -4.23
CA ARG A 36 -12.71 -10.62 -4.55
C ARG A 36 -13.06 -11.65 -3.51
N ASP A 37 -13.35 -12.83 -4.00
CA ASP A 37 -13.39 -14.06 -3.24
C ASP A 37 -12.09 -14.82 -3.51
N TYR A 38 -11.30 -15.07 -2.46
CA TYR A 38 -10.06 -15.82 -2.53
C TYR A 38 -10.26 -17.30 -2.21
N GLY A 39 -11.49 -17.69 -1.85
CA GLY A 39 -11.88 -19.07 -1.58
C GLY A 39 -11.43 -19.62 -0.22
N GLU A 40 -10.98 -18.77 0.69
CA GLU A 40 -10.51 -19.16 2.01
C GLU A 40 -11.53 -18.80 3.10
N ASP A 41 -11.78 -19.74 3.99
CA ASP A 41 -12.63 -19.49 5.15
C ASP A 41 -11.99 -18.43 6.07
N GLY A 42 -12.79 -17.45 6.49
CA GLY A 42 -12.32 -16.36 7.34
C GLY A 42 -11.62 -15.22 6.60
N GLN A 43 -11.58 -15.24 5.27
CA GLN A 43 -11.03 -14.13 4.49
C GLN A 43 -11.77 -12.82 4.77
N ILE A 44 -11.03 -11.73 4.83
CA ILE A 44 -11.53 -10.36 4.95
C ILE A 44 -11.97 -9.85 3.57
N GLY A 45 -12.98 -8.96 3.52
CA GLY A 45 -13.51 -8.33 2.30
C GLY A 45 -14.82 -8.96 1.82
N GLN A 46 -15.37 -9.96 2.52
CA GLN A 46 -16.63 -10.62 2.22
C GLN A 46 -17.73 -10.36 3.27
N GLU A 47 -17.53 -9.40 4.13
CA GLU A 47 -18.47 -9.01 5.18
C GLU A 47 -19.82 -8.59 4.57
N GLU A 48 -20.90 -8.80 5.32
CA GLU A 48 -22.25 -8.50 4.83
C GLU A 48 -22.48 -7.00 4.62
N THR A 49 -21.82 -6.18 5.43
CA THR A 49 -21.95 -4.72 5.39
C THR A 49 -20.60 -4.01 5.36
N PRO A 50 -20.51 -2.81 4.74
CA PRO A 50 -19.32 -2.00 4.80
C PRO A 50 -18.85 -1.69 6.23
N GLN A 51 -19.79 -1.56 7.18
CA GLN A 51 -19.45 -1.27 8.56
C GLN A 51 -18.71 -2.45 9.19
N GLN A 52 -19.18 -3.68 9.02
CA GLN A 52 -18.49 -4.87 9.51
C GLN A 52 -17.06 -4.99 8.95
N TYR A 53 -16.87 -4.65 7.67
CA TYR A 53 -15.54 -4.59 7.07
C TYR A 53 -14.67 -3.53 7.75
N ILE A 54 -15.21 -2.33 8.01
CA ILE A 54 -14.48 -1.24 8.68
C ILE A 54 -14.09 -1.66 10.10
N ASP A 55 -15.03 -2.26 10.84
CA ASP A 55 -14.79 -2.75 12.19
C ASP A 55 -13.68 -3.82 12.20
N LYS A 56 -13.69 -4.71 11.19
CA LYS A 56 -12.65 -5.72 11.02
C LYS A 56 -11.28 -5.10 10.68
N MET A 57 -11.25 -4.03 9.88
CA MET A 57 -10.02 -3.28 9.64
C MET A 57 -9.48 -2.64 10.91
N VAL A 58 -10.35 -2.08 11.77
CA VAL A 58 -9.93 -1.53 13.06
C VAL A 58 -9.29 -2.62 13.94
N GLU A 59 -9.89 -3.82 14.02
CA GLU A 59 -9.30 -4.95 14.76
C GLU A 59 -7.90 -5.32 14.25
N VAL A 60 -7.73 -5.44 12.92
CA VAL A 60 -6.43 -5.76 12.30
C VAL A 60 -5.39 -4.69 12.62
N PHE A 61 -5.77 -3.42 12.42
CA PHE A 61 -4.81 -2.33 12.59
C PHE A 61 -4.57 -1.96 14.05
N ALA A 62 -5.41 -2.36 15.01
CA ALA A 62 -5.10 -2.33 16.43
C ALA A 62 -3.91 -3.25 16.75
N GLU A 63 -3.86 -4.47 16.21
CA GLU A 63 -2.70 -5.37 16.35
C GLU A 63 -1.47 -4.83 15.63
N VAL A 64 -1.62 -4.27 14.42
CA VAL A 64 -0.51 -3.58 13.73
C VAL A 64 0.04 -2.46 14.61
N ARG A 65 -0.83 -1.65 15.24
CA ARG A 65 -0.43 -0.58 16.14
C ARG A 65 0.34 -1.09 17.37
N ARG A 66 -0.05 -2.24 17.92
CA ARG A 66 0.63 -2.88 19.05
C ARG A 66 2.06 -3.28 18.70
N ILE A 67 2.25 -3.99 17.57
CA ILE A 67 3.58 -4.48 17.16
C ILE A 67 4.47 -3.40 16.55
N LEU A 68 3.88 -2.29 16.10
CA LEU A 68 4.61 -1.16 15.50
C LEU A 68 5.36 -0.40 16.61
N ARG A 69 6.61 -0.02 16.35
CA ARG A 69 7.41 0.86 17.24
C ARG A 69 6.68 2.18 17.47
N ASP A 70 7.04 2.87 18.52
CA ASP A 70 6.43 4.16 18.85
C ASP A 70 6.72 5.22 17.77
N ASP A 71 7.85 5.13 17.10
CA ASP A 71 8.25 5.96 15.97
C ASP A 71 7.86 5.36 14.60
N GLY A 72 7.09 4.27 14.58
CA GLY A 72 6.75 3.53 13.37
C GLY A 72 5.63 4.15 12.54
N THR A 73 5.56 3.75 11.26
CA THR A 73 4.59 4.25 10.28
C THR A 73 3.76 3.13 9.67
N LEU A 74 2.51 3.46 9.31
CA LEU A 74 1.61 2.62 8.51
C LEU A 74 1.34 3.31 7.17
N TRP A 75 1.53 2.57 6.08
CA TRP A 75 1.21 2.99 4.71
C TRP A 75 0.13 2.06 4.18
N LEU A 76 -1.10 2.54 4.17
CA LEU A 76 -2.30 1.76 3.88
C LEU A 76 -2.84 2.10 2.49
N ASN A 77 -2.68 1.18 1.53
CA ASN A 77 -3.26 1.32 0.19
C ASN A 77 -4.69 0.75 0.16
N LEU A 78 -5.64 1.56 -0.28
CA LEU A 78 -7.05 1.19 -0.42
C LEU A 78 -7.67 1.73 -1.71
N GLY A 79 -8.43 0.88 -2.38
CA GLY A 79 -9.32 1.22 -3.48
C GLY A 79 -10.78 1.28 -3.04
N ASP A 80 -11.57 2.05 -3.76
CA ASP A 80 -12.99 2.23 -3.51
C ASP A 80 -13.85 1.60 -4.60
N SER A 81 -15.10 1.28 -4.28
CA SER A 81 -16.06 0.68 -5.20
C SER A 81 -17.43 1.34 -5.07
N TYR A 82 -18.36 0.92 -5.94
CA TYR A 82 -19.71 1.47 -5.99
C TYR A 82 -20.74 0.46 -5.47
N ALA A 83 -21.73 0.92 -4.70
CA ALA A 83 -22.84 0.10 -4.24
C ALA A 83 -23.65 -0.41 -5.43
N GLY A 84 -24.05 -1.68 -5.37
CA GLY A 84 -24.84 -2.31 -6.42
C GLY A 84 -24.11 -2.55 -7.75
N SER A 85 -22.78 -2.36 -7.80
CA SER A 85 -21.97 -2.74 -8.96
C SER A 85 -21.91 -4.27 -9.03
N GLY A 86 -22.90 -4.86 -9.67
CA GLY A 86 -22.89 -6.27 -10.03
C GLY A 86 -21.96 -6.46 -11.21
N LYS A 87 -20.70 -6.66 -11.00
CA LYS A 87 -19.58 -6.95 -11.94
C LYS A 87 -20.01 -7.73 -13.21
N GLY A 88 -20.97 -7.18 -14.02
CA GLY A 88 -21.51 -7.83 -15.22
C GLY A 88 -22.55 -8.92 -14.95
N ALA A 89 -23.07 -9.07 -13.74
CA ALA A 89 -24.20 -9.95 -13.48
C ALA A 89 -25.51 -9.32 -13.99
N TYR A 90 -26.17 -9.97 -14.91
CA TYR A 90 -27.55 -9.64 -15.30
C TYR A 90 -28.53 -10.03 -14.17
N GLY A 91 -29.73 -9.45 -14.19
CA GLY A 91 -30.71 -9.45 -13.12
C GLY A 91 -31.13 -10.78 -12.48
N ASP A 92 -30.65 -11.91 -12.96
CA ASP A 92 -30.81 -13.26 -12.42
C ASP A 92 -29.61 -13.74 -11.56
N GLY A 93 -28.59 -12.89 -11.38
CA GLY A 93 -27.37 -13.25 -10.62
C GLY A 93 -26.39 -14.14 -11.38
N VAL A 94 -26.67 -14.51 -12.62
CA VAL A 94 -25.82 -15.38 -13.43
C VAL A 94 -24.89 -14.53 -14.28
N VAL A 95 -23.57 -14.73 -14.11
CA VAL A 95 -22.56 -14.10 -14.99
C VAL A 95 -22.54 -14.83 -16.32
N ARG A 96 -23.11 -14.19 -17.35
CA ARG A 96 -22.97 -14.65 -18.73
C ARG A 96 -21.80 -13.94 -19.38
N LEU A 97 -20.69 -14.64 -19.53
CA LEU A 97 -19.51 -14.12 -20.20
C LEU A 97 -19.76 -14.13 -21.72
N SER A 98 -19.64 -12.99 -22.38
CA SER A 98 -19.58 -12.93 -23.84
C SER A 98 -18.25 -13.52 -24.34
N ASP A 99 -18.23 -14.09 -25.55
CA ASP A 99 -17.02 -14.69 -26.13
C ASP A 99 -15.83 -13.72 -26.26
N SER A 100 -16.08 -12.41 -26.23
CA SER A 100 -15.04 -11.37 -26.19
C SER A 100 -14.37 -11.20 -24.82
N SER A 101 -14.92 -11.79 -23.77
CA SER A 101 -14.41 -11.70 -22.38
C SER A 101 -13.53 -12.87 -21.97
N LYS A 102 -13.00 -13.65 -22.92
CA LYS A 102 -12.12 -14.82 -22.65
C LYS A 102 -10.89 -14.49 -21.78
N LYS A 103 -10.46 -13.24 -21.73
CA LYS A 103 -9.39 -12.80 -20.81
C LYS A 103 -9.82 -12.72 -19.33
N GLN A 104 -11.12 -12.73 -19.04
CA GLN A 104 -11.63 -12.75 -17.66
C GLN A 104 -11.89 -14.16 -17.14
N THR A 105 -11.89 -15.18 -18.02
CA THR A 105 -12.09 -16.59 -17.64
C THR A 105 -10.88 -17.23 -16.96
N THR A 106 -9.71 -16.57 -16.97
CA THR A 106 -8.50 -17.04 -16.28
C THR A 106 -8.45 -16.63 -14.79
N ASN A 107 -9.40 -15.82 -14.33
CA ASN A 107 -9.61 -15.62 -12.90
C ASN A 107 -10.42 -16.80 -12.36
N THR A 108 -9.77 -17.79 -11.80
CA THR A 108 -10.41 -19.01 -11.25
C THR A 108 -11.50 -18.71 -10.20
N GLY A 109 -11.47 -17.56 -9.53
CA GLY A 109 -12.54 -17.05 -8.67
C GLY A 109 -13.79 -16.52 -9.43
N THR A 110 -13.77 -16.44 -10.77
CA THR A 110 -14.91 -15.93 -11.56
C THR A 110 -15.75 -17.02 -12.24
N THR A 111 -15.30 -18.27 -12.25
CA THR A 111 -15.95 -19.32 -13.06
C THR A 111 -16.99 -20.14 -12.30
N THR A 112 -17.05 -20.11 -10.97
CA THR A 112 -17.96 -20.94 -10.18
C THR A 112 -18.66 -20.24 -9.00
N GLY A 113 -18.35 -18.97 -8.73
CA GLY A 113 -18.95 -18.24 -7.61
C GLY A 113 -20.19 -17.47 -8.02
N THR A 114 -21.30 -17.69 -7.35
CA THR A 114 -22.42 -16.74 -7.27
C THR A 114 -21.90 -15.49 -6.60
N PHE A 115 -21.57 -14.45 -7.40
CA PHE A 115 -21.26 -13.14 -6.84
C PHE A 115 -22.46 -12.66 -6.03
N LYS A 116 -22.34 -12.65 -4.70
CA LYS A 116 -23.30 -11.92 -3.88
C LYS A 116 -23.28 -10.48 -4.37
N LYS A 117 -24.40 -9.97 -4.90
CA LYS A 117 -24.57 -8.53 -5.08
C LYS A 117 -24.20 -7.92 -3.74
N THR A 118 -23.30 -6.94 -3.74
CA THR A 118 -23.08 -6.08 -2.58
C THR A 118 -24.38 -5.28 -2.37
N ASN A 119 -25.39 -5.95 -1.83
CA ASN A 119 -26.65 -5.36 -1.49
C ASN A 119 -26.44 -4.65 -0.15
N VAL A 120 -25.77 -3.52 -0.24
CA VAL A 120 -25.52 -2.67 0.91
C VAL A 120 -26.86 -2.09 1.28
N GLN A 121 -27.54 -2.67 2.27
CA GLN A 121 -28.89 -2.26 2.71
C GLN A 121 -28.96 -0.76 3.07
N THR A 122 -27.82 -0.11 3.26
CA THR A 122 -27.71 1.29 3.70
C THR A 122 -27.35 2.28 2.59
N LEU A 123 -26.85 1.83 1.43
CA LEU A 123 -26.45 2.69 0.32
C LEU A 123 -27.28 2.41 -0.94
N LYS A 124 -27.78 3.47 -1.56
CA LYS A 124 -28.48 3.36 -2.84
C LYS A 124 -27.51 2.86 -3.93
N PRO A 125 -27.97 2.05 -4.91
CA PRO A 125 -27.17 1.66 -6.04
C PRO A 125 -26.50 2.86 -6.73
N LYS A 126 -25.28 2.65 -7.25
CA LYS A 126 -24.41 3.66 -7.88
C LYS A 126 -23.74 4.67 -6.92
N ASN A 127 -24.01 4.64 -5.62
CA ASN A 127 -23.23 5.44 -4.69
C ASN A 127 -21.80 4.93 -4.60
N LEU A 128 -20.82 5.84 -4.61
CA LEU A 128 -19.46 5.54 -4.20
C LEU A 128 -19.49 5.18 -2.71
N MET A 129 -18.88 4.05 -2.33
CA MET A 129 -19.01 3.56 -0.95
C MET A 129 -18.13 4.34 0.03
N GLY A 130 -17.06 4.98 -0.44
CA GLY A 130 -16.14 5.77 0.38
C GLY A 130 -15.31 4.93 1.34
N ILE A 131 -15.11 3.64 1.05
CA ILE A 131 -14.41 2.68 1.92
C ILE A 131 -13.03 3.20 2.36
N PRO A 132 -12.15 3.71 1.47
CA PRO A 132 -10.82 4.16 1.89
C PRO A 132 -10.86 5.21 3.00
N TRP A 133 -11.70 6.22 2.82
CA TRP A 133 -11.83 7.31 3.79
C TRP A 133 -12.56 6.90 5.06
N ARG A 134 -13.55 6.02 4.96
CA ARG A 134 -14.24 5.49 6.15
C ARG A 134 -13.29 4.67 7.03
N VAL A 135 -12.44 3.83 6.43
CA VAL A 135 -11.39 3.10 7.15
C VAL A 135 -10.39 4.07 7.77
N ALA A 136 -9.88 5.05 7.00
CA ALA A 136 -8.91 6.01 7.51
C ALA A 136 -9.45 6.82 8.70
N MET A 137 -10.71 7.25 8.65
CA MET A 137 -11.36 7.97 9.75
C MET A 137 -11.62 7.07 10.95
N ALA A 138 -12.05 5.82 10.76
CA ALA A 138 -12.23 4.87 11.84
C ALA A 138 -10.91 4.56 12.57
N LEU A 139 -9.81 4.42 11.83
CA LEU A 139 -8.48 4.26 12.43
C LEU A 139 -8.03 5.52 13.18
N GLN A 140 -8.36 6.72 12.65
CA GLN A 140 -8.09 7.97 13.35
C GLN A 140 -8.86 8.05 14.68
N GLU A 141 -10.12 7.63 14.69
CA GLU A 141 -10.95 7.54 15.90
C GLU A 141 -10.42 6.50 16.89
N ASP A 142 -9.81 5.39 16.37
CA ASP A 142 -9.12 4.37 17.17
C ASP A 142 -7.74 4.81 17.70
N GLY A 143 -7.35 6.06 17.45
CA GLY A 143 -6.14 6.71 18.03
C GLY A 143 -4.92 6.72 17.12
N TRP A 144 -5.04 6.42 15.84
CA TRP A 144 -3.99 6.67 14.86
C TRP A 144 -3.91 8.16 14.49
N TYR A 145 -2.71 8.65 14.20
CA TYR A 145 -2.54 9.96 13.57
C TYR A 145 -2.63 9.79 12.05
N LEU A 146 -3.69 10.29 11.41
CA LEU A 146 -3.79 10.39 9.96
C LEU A 146 -2.92 11.55 9.48
N ARG A 147 -1.74 11.25 8.94
CA ARG A 147 -0.73 12.26 8.58
C ARG A 147 -0.89 12.79 7.17
N GLN A 148 -1.24 11.93 6.22
CA GLN A 148 -1.37 12.32 4.82
C GLN A 148 -2.23 11.31 4.06
N ASP A 149 -2.98 11.83 3.09
CA ASP A 149 -3.52 11.09 1.96
C ASP A 149 -2.59 11.23 0.76
N ILE A 150 -2.30 10.14 0.10
CA ILE A 150 -1.49 10.09 -1.11
C ILE A 150 -2.34 9.48 -2.21
N ILE A 151 -2.37 10.14 -3.36
CA ILE A 151 -3.09 9.65 -4.54
C ILE A 151 -2.15 8.82 -5.40
N TRP A 152 -2.45 7.53 -5.51
CA TRP A 152 -1.87 6.71 -6.56
C TRP A 152 -2.63 6.94 -7.86
N HIS A 153 -2.12 7.82 -8.71
CA HIS A 153 -2.63 8.01 -10.07
C HIS A 153 -2.16 6.86 -10.97
N LYS A 154 -3.12 6.20 -11.61
CA LYS A 154 -2.91 5.09 -12.56
C LYS A 154 -3.00 5.64 -13.98
N PRO A 155 -1.90 5.89 -14.70
CA PRO A 155 -1.96 6.42 -16.07
C PRO A 155 -2.59 5.43 -17.07
N ASN A 156 -2.66 4.16 -16.72
CA ASN A 156 -3.25 3.07 -17.50
C ASN A 156 -4.29 2.29 -16.66
N PRO A 157 -5.38 2.94 -16.16
CA PRO A 157 -6.40 2.24 -15.41
C PRO A 157 -7.12 1.23 -16.30
N MET A 158 -7.73 0.21 -15.69
CA MET A 158 -8.60 -0.69 -16.47
C MET A 158 -9.76 0.10 -17.05
N PRO A 159 -10.09 -0.11 -18.35
CA PRO A 159 -11.23 0.53 -18.99
C PRO A 159 -12.53 0.17 -18.25
N GLU A 160 -13.38 1.16 -18.05
CA GLU A 160 -14.72 1.00 -17.51
C GLU A 160 -15.76 1.42 -18.56
N SER A 161 -16.75 0.56 -18.81
CA SER A 161 -17.86 0.87 -19.72
C SER A 161 -18.94 1.69 -19.00
N VAL A 162 -18.57 2.86 -18.50
CA VAL A 162 -19.48 3.79 -17.80
C VAL A 162 -19.63 5.09 -18.57
N THR A 163 -20.85 5.62 -18.60
CA THR A 163 -21.19 6.83 -19.36
C THR A 163 -21.75 7.95 -18.49
N ASP A 164 -21.99 7.68 -17.21
CA ASP A 164 -22.61 8.59 -16.25
C ASP A 164 -21.63 9.11 -15.18
N ARG A 165 -20.35 8.79 -15.31
CA ARG A 165 -19.23 9.29 -14.47
C ARG A 165 -17.90 9.11 -15.19
N CYS A 166 -16.86 9.74 -14.65
CA CYS A 166 -15.49 9.51 -15.12
C CYS A 166 -15.01 8.09 -14.75
N THR A 167 -14.12 7.54 -15.59
CA THR A 167 -13.37 6.32 -15.26
C THR A 167 -12.49 6.56 -14.05
N LYS A 168 -12.49 5.62 -13.10
CA LYS A 168 -11.69 5.72 -11.88
C LYS A 168 -10.22 5.43 -12.19
N GLY A 169 -9.39 6.47 -12.12
CA GLY A 169 -7.96 6.41 -12.44
C GLY A 169 -7.04 6.48 -11.23
N HIS A 170 -7.52 6.32 -10.01
CA HIS A 170 -6.69 6.42 -8.81
C HIS A 170 -7.15 5.54 -7.66
N GLU A 171 -6.23 5.30 -6.74
CA GLU A 171 -6.44 4.75 -5.39
C GLU A 171 -5.78 5.66 -4.35
N TYR A 172 -5.95 5.34 -3.07
CA TYR A 172 -5.40 6.09 -1.96
C TYR A 172 -4.31 5.29 -1.25
N ILE A 173 -3.27 5.98 -0.78
CA ILE A 173 -2.36 5.48 0.25
C ILE A 173 -2.46 6.44 1.42
N PHE A 174 -2.82 5.94 2.59
CA PHE A 174 -2.83 6.75 3.82
C PHE A 174 -1.55 6.52 4.59
N LEU A 175 -0.84 7.62 4.90
CA LEU A 175 0.24 7.61 5.87
C LEU A 175 -0.37 7.85 7.24
N MET A 176 -0.20 6.86 8.11
CA MET A 176 -0.68 6.93 9.50
C MET A 176 0.47 6.61 10.45
N THR A 177 0.42 7.16 11.66
CA THR A 177 1.46 6.98 12.67
C THR A 177 0.85 6.73 14.03
N LYS A 178 1.62 6.09 14.90
CA LYS A 178 1.22 5.80 16.26
C LYS A 178 1.31 7.04 17.16
N ASN A 179 2.30 7.89 16.89
CA ASN A 179 2.59 9.11 17.62
C ASN A 179 2.81 10.30 16.67
N PRO A 180 2.75 11.55 17.16
CA PRO A 180 3.02 12.72 16.32
C PRO A 180 4.48 12.80 15.86
N ASP A 181 5.42 12.28 16.66
CA ASP A 181 6.84 12.18 16.34
C ASP A 181 7.13 10.76 15.86
N TYR A 182 7.64 10.64 14.64
CA TYR A 182 7.85 9.35 13.99
C TYR A 182 9.04 9.40 13.03
N TYR A 183 9.58 8.21 12.69
CA TYR A 183 10.64 8.08 11.73
C TYR A 183 10.11 8.38 10.31
N PHE A 184 10.77 9.28 9.61
CA PHE A 184 10.46 9.60 8.22
C PHE A 184 11.71 10.08 7.47
N ASP A 185 12.28 9.22 6.65
CA ASP A 185 13.42 9.57 5.80
C ASP A 185 12.94 10.27 4.51
N TYR A 186 12.77 11.58 4.61
CA TYR A 186 12.32 12.39 3.48
C TYR A 186 13.38 12.51 2.38
N GLU A 187 14.67 12.39 2.72
CA GLU A 187 15.77 12.55 1.77
C GLU A 187 15.83 11.39 0.77
N SER A 188 15.62 10.16 1.24
CA SER A 188 15.63 8.96 0.40
C SER A 188 14.53 8.91 -0.67
N ILE A 189 13.48 9.70 -0.50
CA ILE A 189 12.32 9.74 -1.41
C ILE A 189 12.17 11.06 -2.16
N ARG A 190 13.15 11.99 -2.07
CA ARG A 190 13.10 13.27 -2.80
C ARG A 190 12.96 13.05 -4.30
N GLU A 191 12.23 13.92 -4.96
CA GLU A 191 12.05 13.91 -6.42
C GLU A 191 12.79 15.08 -7.08
N ARG A 192 13.21 14.90 -8.34
CA ARG A 192 13.84 15.97 -9.09
C ARG A 192 12.89 17.17 -9.24
N SER A 193 13.38 18.37 -9.01
CA SER A 193 12.64 19.58 -9.28
C SER A 193 12.52 19.77 -10.79
N VAL A 194 11.29 19.91 -11.28
CA VAL A 194 11.00 20.01 -12.73
C VAL A 194 11.20 21.41 -13.27
N SER A 195 11.33 22.43 -12.40
CA SER A 195 11.48 23.81 -12.84
C SER A 195 12.66 24.51 -12.18
N LYS A 196 13.56 25.00 -13.02
CA LYS A 196 14.45 26.10 -12.67
C LYS A 196 13.66 27.42 -12.43
N MET A 197 12.39 27.45 -12.85
CA MET A 197 11.53 28.63 -12.89
C MET A 197 10.82 28.99 -11.57
N ASP A 198 10.71 28.05 -10.63
CA ASP A 198 9.86 28.28 -9.44
C ASP A 198 10.45 29.26 -8.43
N ARG A 199 11.69 29.71 -8.59
CA ARG A 199 12.31 30.72 -7.70
C ARG A 199 12.35 32.15 -8.23
N GLU A 200 12.35 32.36 -9.54
CA GLU A 200 12.39 33.70 -10.09
C GLU A 200 11.01 34.38 -10.13
N HIS A 201 9.93 33.63 -10.02
CA HIS A 201 8.56 34.15 -10.06
C HIS A 201 7.79 34.11 -8.75
N LEU A 202 8.39 33.67 -7.64
CA LEU A 202 7.89 33.95 -6.30
C LEU A 202 8.32 35.37 -5.87
N SER A 203 8.13 36.36 -6.73
CA SER A 203 7.94 37.74 -6.26
C SER A 203 6.72 37.72 -5.36
N PRO A 204 6.79 38.23 -4.13
CA PRO A 204 5.65 38.27 -3.26
C PRO A 204 4.56 39.06 -3.97
N ILE A 205 3.49 38.35 -4.38
CA ILE A 205 2.26 39.02 -4.83
C ILE A 205 1.88 39.95 -3.68
N GLY A 206 2.17 41.25 -3.86
CA GLY A 206 1.60 42.43 -3.18
C GLY A 206 1.13 42.28 -1.73
N GLY A 207 1.72 41.44 -0.92
CA GLY A 207 1.43 41.35 0.50
C GLY A 207 2.10 42.49 1.25
N LYS A 208 1.33 43.42 1.79
CA LYS A 208 1.80 44.43 2.71
C LYS A 208 2.75 43.82 3.72
N LYS A 209 3.99 44.33 3.79
CA LYS A 209 4.97 43.95 4.80
C LYS A 209 4.29 44.00 6.16
N ASN A 210 4.14 42.84 6.81
CA ASN A 210 3.68 42.79 8.18
C ASN A 210 4.87 43.19 9.07
N PRO A 211 4.84 44.35 9.77
CA PRO A 211 5.99 44.86 10.48
C PRO A 211 6.28 44.17 11.81
N LEU A 212 5.61 43.08 12.12
CA LEU A 212 5.64 42.43 13.42
C LEU A 212 6.38 41.06 13.42
N LYS A 213 7.60 41.01 12.88
CA LYS A 213 8.66 40.09 13.40
C LYS A 213 10.01 40.45 12.77
N PRO A 214 10.87 41.22 13.45
CA PRO A 214 12.29 41.26 13.08
C PRO A 214 12.91 39.97 13.58
N GLY A 215 13.47 39.15 12.68
CA GLY A 215 14.36 38.08 13.05
C GLY A 215 14.05 36.67 12.57
N SER A 216 13.46 36.48 11.40
CA SER A 216 13.45 35.14 10.82
C SER A 216 13.67 35.20 9.31
N TYR A 217 14.67 34.42 8.89
CA TYR A 217 15.19 34.19 7.53
C TYR A 217 16.19 35.22 6.98
N SER A 218 17.33 35.36 7.66
CA SER A 218 18.62 35.68 7.03
C SER A 218 19.56 34.47 7.09
N GLY A 219 19.03 33.29 6.78
CA GLY A 219 19.85 32.12 6.43
C GLY A 219 19.95 32.09 4.92
N ASN A 220 21.14 31.95 4.37
CA ASN A 220 21.34 31.62 2.97
C ASN A 220 20.39 30.49 2.61
N ALA A 221 19.49 30.71 1.62
CA ALA A 221 18.67 29.61 1.14
C ALA A 221 19.61 28.47 0.74
N PRO A 222 19.41 27.23 1.19
CA PRO A 222 20.30 26.13 0.85
C PRO A 222 20.43 26.08 -0.68
N GLU A 223 21.66 25.87 -1.17
CA GLU A 223 21.93 25.72 -2.60
C GLU A 223 20.91 24.74 -3.18
N ASN A 224 20.32 25.12 -4.31
CA ASN A 224 19.32 24.28 -4.96
C ASN A 224 20.02 23.06 -5.56
N ASP A 225 20.00 21.95 -4.85
CA ASP A 225 20.55 20.67 -5.28
C ASP A 225 19.76 19.99 -6.42
N GLY A 226 18.72 20.66 -6.93
CA GLY A 226 17.86 20.14 -8.00
C GLY A 226 16.81 19.15 -7.53
N PHE A 227 16.67 18.94 -6.21
CA PHE A 227 15.68 18.05 -5.62
C PHE A 227 14.67 18.83 -4.76
N ARG A 228 13.50 18.22 -4.56
CA ARG A 228 12.41 18.71 -3.71
C ARG A 228 11.76 17.55 -2.97
N ASN A 229 11.05 17.85 -1.91
CA ASN A 229 10.26 16.86 -1.20
C ASN A 229 9.24 16.20 -2.15
N LYS A 230 9.05 14.89 -2.00
CA LYS A 230 8.08 14.13 -2.79
C LYS A 230 6.67 14.66 -2.53
N ARG A 231 5.91 14.88 -3.62
CA ARG A 231 4.52 15.35 -3.55
C ARG A 231 3.56 14.17 -3.33
N SER A 232 2.31 14.47 -2.94
CA SER A 232 1.30 13.49 -2.57
C SER A 232 0.50 12.89 -3.74
N VAL A 233 0.86 13.18 -5.00
CA VAL A 233 0.26 12.54 -6.17
C VAL A 233 1.33 11.77 -6.92
N TRP A 234 1.23 10.43 -6.88
CA TRP A 234 2.21 9.51 -7.45
C TRP A 234 1.65 8.87 -8.71
N SER A 235 2.27 9.13 -9.84
CA SER A 235 1.88 8.55 -11.12
C SER A 235 2.67 7.27 -11.37
N VAL A 236 2.05 6.12 -11.07
CA VAL A 236 2.68 4.80 -11.20
C VAL A 236 1.78 3.90 -12.03
N PRO A 237 2.25 3.38 -13.17
CA PRO A 237 1.45 2.51 -14.01
C PRO A 237 1.18 1.16 -13.33
N VAL A 238 -0.04 0.66 -13.53
CA VAL A 238 -0.37 -0.72 -13.17
C VAL A 238 0.41 -1.64 -14.10
N ARG A 239 1.28 -2.48 -13.54
CA ARG A 239 2.03 -3.49 -14.28
C ARG A 239 1.37 -4.83 -14.07
N SER A 240 0.85 -5.43 -15.14
CA SER A 240 0.43 -6.82 -15.13
C SER A 240 1.69 -7.69 -15.18
N LYS A 241 2.25 -8.07 -14.06
CA LYS A 241 3.19 -9.18 -13.98
C LYS A 241 2.38 -10.42 -13.62
N SER A 242 2.16 -11.30 -14.58
CA SER A 242 1.75 -12.67 -14.29
C SER A 242 2.98 -13.39 -13.72
N TYR A 243 2.96 -13.70 -12.44
CA TYR A 243 3.83 -14.77 -11.90
C TYR A 243 3.14 -16.09 -12.22
N GLU A 244 3.88 -17.13 -12.59
CA GLU A 244 3.31 -18.44 -12.92
C GLU A 244 2.33 -18.88 -11.83
N GLY A 245 1.06 -19.06 -12.20
CA GLY A 245 -0.01 -19.52 -11.33
C GLY A 245 -0.86 -18.45 -10.63
N ALA A 246 -0.54 -17.15 -10.75
CA ALA A 246 -1.26 -16.15 -9.98
C ALA A 246 -1.61 -14.88 -10.78
N HIS A 247 -2.86 -14.72 -11.13
CA HIS A 247 -3.42 -13.47 -11.67
C HIS A 247 -3.89 -12.55 -10.53
N PHE A 248 -2.95 -11.88 -9.85
CA PHE A 248 -3.31 -11.04 -8.71
C PHE A 248 -3.23 -9.55 -9.03
N ALA A 249 -4.16 -8.77 -8.44
CA ALA A 249 -4.02 -7.34 -8.32
C ALA A 249 -2.99 -7.05 -7.22
N VAL A 250 -1.73 -7.05 -7.61
CA VAL A 250 -0.62 -6.68 -6.74
C VAL A 250 -0.25 -5.24 -7.06
N TYR A 251 -0.06 -4.42 -6.05
CA TYR A 251 0.48 -3.08 -6.29
C TYR A 251 1.91 -3.15 -6.86
N PRO A 252 2.30 -2.19 -7.72
CA PRO A 252 3.64 -2.17 -8.29
C PRO A 252 4.72 -1.94 -7.22
N GLU A 253 5.90 -2.55 -7.38
CA GLU A 253 7.05 -2.29 -6.51
C GLU A 253 7.40 -0.79 -6.46
N ASP A 254 7.36 -0.11 -7.61
CA ASP A 254 7.64 1.32 -7.72
C ASP A 254 6.69 2.19 -6.87
N LEU A 255 5.48 1.71 -6.59
CA LEU A 255 4.51 2.41 -5.76
C LEU A 255 4.91 2.41 -4.29
N ILE A 256 5.34 1.25 -3.79
CA ILE A 256 5.60 1.08 -2.35
C ILE A 256 7.06 1.28 -1.97
N THR A 257 7.97 1.36 -2.94
CA THR A 257 9.38 1.66 -2.68
C THR A 257 9.56 2.94 -1.86
N PRO A 258 8.90 4.07 -2.17
CA PRO A 258 8.98 5.26 -1.32
C PRO A 258 8.46 5.04 0.11
N CYS A 259 7.42 4.19 0.28
CA CYS A 259 6.86 3.90 1.60
C CYS A 259 7.87 3.14 2.47
N VAL A 260 8.54 2.13 1.88
CA VAL A 260 9.57 1.33 2.56
C VAL A 260 10.79 2.18 2.91
N LEU A 261 11.26 3.01 1.96
CA LEU A 261 12.44 3.86 2.17
C LEU A 261 12.19 4.92 3.23
N ALA A 262 11.04 5.60 3.17
CA ALA A 262 10.70 6.64 4.13
C ALA A 262 10.34 6.09 5.52
N GLY A 263 9.73 4.90 5.58
CA GLY A 263 9.18 4.35 6.83
C GLY A 263 10.12 3.46 7.62
N ALA A 264 11.20 2.95 7.02
CA ALA A 264 12.15 2.08 7.72
C ALA A 264 13.60 2.46 7.44
N PRO A 265 14.47 2.53 8.47
CA PRO A 265 15.91 2.67 8.27
C PRO A 265 16.48 1.42 7.59
N GLU A 266 17.72 1.50 7.09
CA GLU A 266 18.43 0.32 6.61
C GLU A 266 18.55 -0.74 7.72
N GLY A 267 18.33 -2.02 7.37
CA GLY A 267 18.22 -3.12 8.33
C GLY A 267 16.89 -3.16 9.09
N GLY A 268 16.04 -2.16 8.99
CA GLY A 268 14.74 -2.10 9.66
C GLY A 268 13.75 -3.15 9.14
N ILE A 269 12.71 -3.42 9.93
CA ILE A 269 11.71 -4.45 9.65
C ILE A 269 10.47 -3.82 9.01
N VAL A 270 10.10 -4.32 7.83
CA VAL A 270 8.88 -3.97 7.10
C VAL A 270 7.85 -5.08 7.32
N PHE A 271 6.64 -4.72 7.72
CA PHE A 271 5.56 -5.65 7.97
C PHE A 271 4.42 -5.52 6.95
N ASP A 272 3.80 -6.65 6.62
CA ASP A 272 2.60 -6.68 5.77
C ASP A 272 1.65 -7.80 6.26
N PRO A 273 0.49 -7.44 6.88
CA PRO A 273 -0.49 -8.42 7.35
C PRO A 273 -1.26 -9.13 6.22
N PHE A 274 -1.12 -8.68 4.98
CA PHE A 274 -1.79 -9.23 3.79
C PHE A 274 -0.76 -9.45 2.67
N PHE A 275 0.18 -10.34 2.94
CA PHE A 275 1.45 -10.44 2.22
C PHE A 275 1.30 -10.85 0.74
N GLY A 276 0.29 -11.66 0.41
CA GLY A 276 0.00 -12.10 -0.95
C GLY A 276 1.22 -12.71 -1.63
N ALA A 277 1.52 -12.24 -2.84
CA ALA A 277 2.68 -12.67 -3.64
C ALA A 277 4.02 -12.05 -3.20
N GLY A 278 4.11 -11.47 -2.00
CA GLY A 278 5.37 -11.01 -1.41
C GLY A 278 5.97 -9.73 -2.00
N THR A 279 5.17 -8.81 -2.52
CA THR A 279 5.70 -7.57 -3.11
C THR A 279 6.40 -6.71 -2.07
N THR A 280 5.82 -6.57 -0.88
CA THR A 280 6.41 -5.83 0.24
C THR A 280 7.75 -6.42 0.65
N GLY A 281 7.85 -7.76 0.75
CA GLY A 281 9.11 -8.46 1.04
C GLY A 281 10.16 -8.23 -0.03
N ALA A 282 9.79 -8.33 -1.31
CA ALA A 282 10.71 -8.10 -2.41
C ALA A 282 11.29 -6.67 -2.40
N VAL A 283 10.46 -5.66 -2.12
CA VAL A 283 10.91 -4.27 -2.01
C VAL A 283 11.79 -4.07 -0.77
N ALA A 284 11.43 -4.68 0.37
CA ALA A 284 12.23 -4.62 1.60
C ALA A 284 13.64 -5.16 1.35
N ILE A 285 13.78 -6.38 0.83
CA ILE A 285 15.08 -7.02 0.56
C ILE A 285 15.92 -6.18 -0.40
N LYS A 286 15.34 -5.75 -1.53
CA LYS A 286 16.04 -4.97 -2.55
C LYS A 286 16.59 -3.65 -2.02
N ASN A 287 16.00 -3.12 -0.98
CA ASN A 287 16.36 -1.83 -0.38
C ASN A 287 17.06 -1.97 0.98
N GLY A 288 17.60 -3.13 1.33
CA GLY A 288 18.38 -3.26 2.55
C GLY A 288 17.58 -3.40 3.84
N ARG A 289 16.31 -3.76 3.75
CA ARG A 289 15.43 -3.99 4.89
C ARG A 289 15.10 -5.48 5.00
N THR A 290 14.60 -5.87 6.15
CA THR A 290 14.03 -7.21 6.37
C THR A 290 12.51 -7.12 6.37
N TYR A 291 11.82 -8.27 6.30
CA TYR A 291 10.37 -8.28 6.30
C TYR A 291 9.79 -9.35 7.24
N ILE A 292 8.55 -9.17 7.62
CA ILE A 292 7.65 -10.17 8.17
C ILE A 292 6.31 -10.00 7.46
N GLY A 293 5.75 -11.09 6.95
CA GLY A 293 4.43 -11.10 6.30
C GLY A 293 3.47 -12.07 6.97
N CYS A 294 2.16 -11.80 6.90
CA CYS A 294 1.13 -12.79 7.19
C CYS A 294 0.38 -13.12 5.90
N GLU A 295 0.09 -14.40 5.68
CA GLU A 295 -0.68 -14.85 4.52
C GLU A 295 -1.58 -16.02 4.90
N LEU A 296 -2.85 -15.92 4.53
CA LEU A 296 -3.86 -16.95 4.84
C LEU A 296 -3.78 -18.13 3.87
N ASN A 297 -3.52 -17.84 2.58
CA ASN A 297 -3.57 -18.85 1.53
C ASN A 297 -2.19 -19.49 1.31
N PRO A 298 -2.06 -20.84 1.52
CA PRO A 298 -0.79 -21.55 1.36
C PRO A 298 -0.20 -21.47 -0.06
N GLU A 299 -1.05 -21.37 -1.10
CA GLU A 299 -0.58 -21.25 -2.48
C GLU A 299 0.14 -19.92 -2.67
N TYR A 300 -0.36 -18.82 -2.06
CA TYR A 300 0.27 -17.50 -2.13
C TYR A 300 1.60 -17.46 -1.37
N ILE A 301 1.68 -18.19 -0.24
CA ILE A 301 2.94 -18.36 0.48
C ILE A 301 3.99 -19.00 -0.43
N GLN A 302 3.61 -20.04 -1.19
CA GLN A 302 4.56 -20.69 -2.11
C GLN A 302 4.97 -19.76 -3.25
N VAL A 303 4.03 -18.99 -3.83
CA VAL A 303 4.32 -17.97 -4.85
C VAL A 303 5.28 -16.91 -4.30
N ALA A 304 5.04 -16.42 -3.08
CA ALA A 304 5.90 -15.45 -2.43
C ALA A 304 7.32 -16.00 -2.19
N LYS A 305 7.46 -17.23 -1.67
CA LYS A 305 8.76 -17.90 -1.48
C LYS A 305 9.53 -18.01 -2.79
N ASN A 306 8.89 -18.55 -3.83
CA ASN A 306 9.52 -18.70 -5.16
C ASN A 306 10.01 -17.36 -5.74
N ARG A 307 9.33 -16.26 -5.40
CA ARG A 307 9.72 -14.92 -5.80
C ARG A 307 10.86 -14.35 -4.97
N LEU A 308 10.86 -14.61 -3.66
CA LEU A 308 11.77 -13.97 -2.71
C LEU A 308 13.12 -14.68 -2.62
N ASP A 309 13.15 -16.01 -2.72
CA ASP A 309 14.38 -16.81 -2.61
C ASP A 309 15.49 -16.36 -3.59
N PRO A 310 15.23 -16.12 -4.89
CA PRO A 310 16.25 -15.62 -5.80
C PRO A 310 16.75 -14.21 -5.45
N ILE A 311 15.89 -13.38 -4.83
CA ILE A 311 16.25 -12.01 -4.43
C ILE A 311 17.17 -12.07 -3.21
N HIS A 312 16.87 -12.93 -2.22
CA HIS A 312 17.72 -13.18 -1.08
C HIS A 312 19.11 -13.67 -1.51
N LEU A 313 19.15 -14.71 -2.35
CA LEU A 313 20.40 -15.29 -2.82
C LEU A 313 21.29 -14.26 -3.55
N LYS A 314 20.66 -13.43 -4.39
CA LYS A 314 21.39 -12.36 -5.09
C LYS A 314 21.97 -11.34 -4.11
N ARG A 315 21.21 -10.94 -3.08
CA ARG A 315 21.67 -9.98 -2.09
C ARG A 315 22.82 -10.53 -1.26
N GLU A 316 22.71 -11.75 -0.74
CA GLU A 316 23.77 -12.42 0.00
C GLU A 316 25.09 -12.51 -0.80
N ASN A 317 24.98 -12.80 -2.10
CA ASN A 317 26.15 -12.84 -2.98
C ASN A 317 26.78 -11.45 -3.17
N MET A 318 25.99 -10.38 -3.23
CA MET A 318 26.51 -9.01 -3.31
C MET A 318 27.20 -8.62 -2.00
N GLU A 319 26.61 -8.86 -0.85
CA GLU A 319 27.19 -8.57 0.46
C GLU A 319 28.52 -9.32 0.70
N LYS A 320 28.59 -10.59 0.25
CA LYS A 320 29.85 -11.36 0.28
C LYS A 320 30.93 -10.75 -0.63
N ALA A 321 30.53 -10.29 -1.82
CA ALA A 321 31.47 -9.64 -2.76
C ALA A 321 32.00 -8.32 -2.20
N ASP A 322 31.11 -7.49 -1.63
CA ASP A 322 31.50 -6.21 -1.01
C ASP A 322 32.39 -6.42 0.22
N GLY A 323 32.11 -7.42 1.05
CA GLY A 323 32.96 -7.81 2.18
C GLY A 323 34.35 -8.29 1.76
N ILE A 324 34.47 -8.99 0.63
CA ILE A 324 35.75 -9.38 0.05
C ILE A 324 36.53 -8.14 -0.43
N ILE A 325 35.86 -7.21 -1.10
CA ILE A 325 36.50 -5.98 -1.62
C ILE A 325 37.01 -5.11 -0.47
N GLN A 326 36.21 -4.90 0.60
CA GLN A 326 36.63 -4.13 1.76
C GLN A 326 37.85 -4.73 2.47
N ASN A 327 37.96 -6.06 2.53
CA ASN A 327 39.12 -6.74 3.11
C ASN A 327 40.40 -6.59 2.26
N TYR A 328 40.27 -6.39 0.91
CA TYR A 328 41.43 -6.16 0.03
C TYR A 328 42.00 -4.74 0.15
N PHE A 329 41.22 -3.77 0.57
CA PHE A 329 41.64 -2.37 0.73
C PHE A 329 42.09 -2.00 2.17
N GLN A 330 42.11 -2.95 3.09
CA GLN A 330 42.62 -2.76 4.47
C GLN A 330 44.08 -3.20 4.66
N PHE A 331 44.79 -3.52 3.58
CA PHE A 331 46.23 -3.87 3.59
C PHE A 331 47.08 -2.85 2.85
#